data_6d977db0441984e80d571546511d0bd8
#
_entry.id   6d977db0441984e80d571546511d0bd8
#
_cell.length_a   1.000
_cell.length_b   1.000
_cell.length_c   1.000
_cell.angle_alpha   90.00
_cell.angle_beta   90.00
_cell.angle_gamma   90.00
#
_symmetry.space_group_name_H-M   'P 1'
#
loop_
_entity.id
_entity.type
_entity.pdbx_description
1 polymer ?
#
loop_
_entity_poly.entity_id
_entity_poly.type
_entity_poly.pdbx_seq_one_letter_code
_entity_poly.pdbx_strand_id
1 'polypeptide(L)'
;GELEMGAPEIVAAAREAGLDIIAITDHNSLDNWEAVEKASGGTPLVLPGIEVQTAEDVHLVSLFEEPKTAQVFKEWLWERMPQIPNDPDIFGYQVIIDSENQIIGMEDTLLIRGVGYEVDTIIEKIHALNGLAILAHVDRPSFSYPANLGPIPFDYPVDALELSRRMD
;
A
#
# COMPACT_ATOMS: atom_id res chain seq x y z
N GLY A 1 -12.80 2.69 4.48
CA GLY A 1 -13.00 1.81 3.33
C GLY A 1 -14.47 1.75 2.96
N GLU A 2 -14.76 1.61 1.69
CA GLU A 2 -16.14 1.44 1.21
C GLU A 2 -16.58 0.00 1.48
N LEU A 3 -17.87 -0.21 1.81
CA LEU A 3 -18.44 -1.53 2.08
C LEU A 3 -18.32 -2.51 0.89
N GLU A 4 -18.09 -1.99 -0.31
CA GLU A 4 -17.90 -2.75 -1.55
C GLU A 4 -16.44 -3.21 -1.78
N MET A 5 -15.53 -2.90 -0.87
CA MET A 5 -14.11 -3.27 -0.94
C MET A 5 -13.71 -4.27 0.15
N GLY A 6 -14.61 -5.18 0.49
CA GLY A 6 -14.30 -6.28 1.38
C GLY A 6 -13.45 -7.37 0.70
N ALA A 7 -12.91 -8.29 1.49
CA ALA A 7 -12.01 -9.32 0.98
C ALA A 7 -12.65 -10.23 -0.09
N PRO A 8 -13.89 -10.76 0.09
CA PRO A 8 -14.57 -11.54 -0.94
C PRO A 8 -14.88 -10.74 -2.21
N GLU A 9 -15.26 -9.46 -2.07
CA GLU A 9 -15.61 -8.58 -3.18
C GLU A 9 -14.39 -8.26 -4.05
N ILE A 10 -13.23 -7.97 -3.43
CA ILE A 10 -11.96 -7.77 -4.14
C ILE A 10 -11.61 -9.01 -4.96
N VAL A 11 -11.68 -10.19 -4.34
CA VAL A 11 -11.38 -11.46 -5.01
C VAL A 11 -12.35 -11.74 -6.15
N ALA A 12 -13.65 -11.49 -5.95
CA ALA A 12 -14.67 -11.67 -6.99
C ALA A 12 -14.41 -10.75 -8.19
N ALA A 13 -14.14 -9.47 -7.94
CA ALA A 13 -13.83 -8.51 -8.99
C ALA A 13 -12.54 -8.87 -9.75
N ALA A 14 -11.51 -9.33 -9.05
CA ALA A 14 -10.26 -9.78 -9.68
C ALA A 14 -10.48 -10.99 -10.59
N ARG A 15 -11.28 -11.96 -10.16
CA ARG A 15 -11.65 -13.14 -10.97
C ARG A 15 -12.49 -12.75 -12.19
N GLU A 16 -13.46 -11.86 -12.02
CA GLU A 16 -14.29 -11.36 -13.13
C GLU A 16 -13.44 -10.61 -14.17
N ALA A 17 -12.43 -9.86 -13.70
CA ALA A 17 -11.45 -9.17 -14.56
C ALA A 17 -10.41 -10.12 -15.19
N GLY A 18 -10.39 -11.41 -14.82
CA GLY A 18 -9.44 -12.40 -15.32
C GLY A 18 -8.00 -12.14 -14.84
N LEU A 19 -7.83 -11.60 -13.65
CA LEU A 19 -6.52 -11.33 -13.07
C LEU A 19 -5.99 -12.59 -12.36
N ASP A 20 -4.76 -12.98 -12.68
CA ASP A 20 -4.06 -14.09 -12.04
C ASP A 20 -3.33 -13.67 -10.77
N ILE A 21 -2.92 -12.39 -10.69
CA ILE A 21 -2.17 -11.81 -9.58
C ILE A 21 -2.76 -10.45 -9.23
N ILE A 22 -2.94 -10.18 -7.95
CA ILE A 22 -3.27 -8.86 -7.40
C ILE A 22 -2.35 -8.55 -6.22
N ALA A 23 -2.34 -7.31 -5.78
CA ALA A 23 -1.66 -6.91 -4.54
C ALA A 23 -2.62 -6.11 -3.66
N ILE A 24 -2.47 -6.23 -2.35
CA ILE A 24 -3.13 -5.36 -1.37
C ILE A 24 -2.09 -4.39 -0.86
N THR A 25 -2.37 -3.09 -1.03
CA THR A 25 -1.42 -2.00 -0.79
C THR A 25 -2.08 -0.87 -0.01
N ASP A 26 -2.60 -1.18 1.17
CA ASP A 26 -3.18 -0.18 2.07
C ASP A 26 -2.12 0.84 2.50
N HIS A 27 -2.54 2.07 2.80
CA HIS A 27 -1.63 3.12 3.27
C HIS A 27 -0.94 2.73 4.57
N ASN A 28 0.39 2.67 4.53
CA ASN A 28 1.28 2.39 5.67
C ASN A 28 0.88 1.16 6.52
N SER A 29 0.07 0.25 5.98
CA SER A 29 -0.45 -0.93 6.66
C SER A 29 -0.37 -2.19 5.80
N LEU A 30 -0.34 -3.35 6.48
CA LEU A 30 -0.40 -4.69 5.89
C LEU A 30 -1.60 -5.48 6.45
N ASP A 31 -2.41 -4.87 7.32
CA ASP A 31 -3.30 -5.61 8.22
C ASP A 31 -4.47 -6.31 7.52
N ASN A 32 -4.91 -5.81 6.34
CA ASN A 32 -5.99 -6.43 5.56
C ASN A 32 -5.52 -7.39 4.46
N TRP A 33 -4.20 -7.52 4.23
CA TRP A 33 -3.68 -8.42 3.21
C TRP A 33 -4.09 -9.89 3.46
N GLU A 34 -3.94 -10.37 4.69
CA GLU A 34 -4.24 -11.77 5.05
C GLU A 34 -5.72 -12.13 4.83
N ALA A 35 -6.63 -11.17 5.03
CA ALA A 35 -8.07 -11.36 4.78
C ALA A 35 -8.33 -11.67 3.30
N VAL A 36 -7.73 -10.90 2.39
CA VAL A 36 -7.89 -11.08 0.94
C VAL A 36 -7.17 -12.33 0.46
N GLU A 37 -5.98 -12.63 0.98
CA GLU A 37 -5.23 -13.84 0.67
C GLU A 37 -6.04 -15.09 1.01
N LYS A 38 -6.61 -15.15 2.23
CA LYS A 38 -7.49 -16.26 2.65
C LYS A 38 -8.75 -16.35 1.80
N ALA A 39 -9.40 -15.24 1.50
CA ALA A 39 -10.60 -15.21 0.65
C ALA A 39 -10.29 -15.68 -0.78
N SER A 40 -9.08 -15.44 -1.29
CA SER A 40 -8.67 -15.86 -2.63
C SER A 40 -8.53 -17.38 -2.77
N GLY A 41 -8.18 -18.08 -1.67
CA GLY A 41 -7.90 -19.51 -1.73
C GLY A 41 -6.79 -19.87 -2.72
N GLY A 42 -5.87 -18.95 -2.98
CA GLY A 42 -4.74 -19.09 -3.90
C GLY A 42 -5.00 -18.67 -5.35
N THR A 43 -6.21 -18.21 -5.68
CA THR A 43 -6.53 -17.70 -7.03
C THR A 43 -7.53 -16.55 -6.95
N PRO A 44 -7.14 -15.31 -7.35
CA PRO A 44 -5.80 -14.90 -7.79
C PRO A 44 -4.74 -15.06 -6.69
N LEU A 45 -3.46 -15.07 -7.08
CA LEU A 45 -2.36 -14.90 -6.14
C LEU A 45 -2.42 -13.47 -5.55
N VAL A 46 -2.34 -13.34 -4.22
CA VAL A 46 -2.43 -12.06 -3.54
C VAL A 46 -1.08 -11.70 -2.94
N LEU A 47 -0.39 -10.75 -3.55
CA LEU A 47 0.90 -10.27 -3.05
C LEU A 47 0.70 -9.31 -1.86
N PRO A 48 1.51 -9.43 -0.80
CA PRO A 48 1.56 -8.44 0.26
C PRO A 48 2.29 -7.19 -0.20
N GLY A 49 1.70 -6.03 0.03
CA GLY A 49 2.29 -4.74 -0.30
C GLY A 49 1.84 -3.64 0.66
N ILE A 50 2.48 -2.50 0.56
CA ILE A 50 2.16 -1.30 1.34
C ILE A 50 2.31 -0.09 0.43
N GLU A 51 1.30 0.77 0.36
CA GLU A 51 1.47 2.11 -0.20
C GLU A 51 2.00 3.04 0.88
N VAL A 52 3.27 3.41 0.75
CA VAL A 52 3.95 4.27 1.72
C VAL A 52 3.77 5.72 1.32
N GLN A 53 3.40 6.59 2.27
CA GLN A 53 3.54 8.04 2.13
C GLN A 53 4.86 8.45 2.77
N THR A 54 5.80 8.97 1.97
CA THR A 54 7.15 9.35 2.42
C THR A 54 7.17 10.68 3.17
N ALA A 55 8.32 11.07 3.74
CA ALA A 55 8.48 12.37 4.41
C ALA A 55 8.27 13.56 3.46
N GLU A 56 8.49 13.37 2.16
CA GLU A 56 8.29 14.38 1.10
C GLU A 56 6.87 14.37 0.52
N ASP A 57 5.93 13.63 1.14
CA ASP A 57 4.58 13.42 0.64
C ASP A 57 4.53 12.77 -0.77
N VAL A 58 5.47 11.88 -1.05
CA VAL A 58 5.44 11.02 -2.25
C VAL A 58 4.83 9.67 -1.88
N HIS A 59 3.92 9.16 -2.71
CA HIS A 59 3.43 7.79 -2.56
C HIS A 59 4.33 6.80 -3.30
N LEU A 60 4.70 5.74 -2.60
CA LEU A 60 5.53 4.66 -3.10
C LEU A 60 4.87 3.32 -2.76
N VAL A 61 4.55 2.53 -3.77
CA VAL A 61 4.04 1.17 -3.57
C VAL A 61 5.23 0.21 -3.42
N SER A 62 5.22 -0.54 -2.33
CA SER A 62 6.15 -1.65 -2.09
C SER A 62 5.42 -2.98 -2.26
N LEU A 63 6.02 -3.93 -2.99
CA LEU A 63 5.49 -5.28 -3.14
C LEU A 63 6.53 -6.31 -2.72
N PHE A 64 6.08 -7.39 -2.09
CA PHE A 64 6.96 -8.47 -1.63
C PHE A 64 6.39 -9.82 -2.05
N GLU A 65 7.28 -10.78 -2.28
CA GLU A 65 6.89 -12.17 -2.54
C GLU A 65 6.44 -12.87 -1.26
N GLU A 66 7.16 -12.64 -0.17
CA GLU A 66 6.97 -13.34 1.10
C GLU A 66 6.30 -12.44 2.14
N PRO A 67 5.18 -12.88 2.77
CA PRO A 67 4.48 -12.11 3.80
C PRO A 67 5.37 -11.72 4.99
N LYS A 68 6.29 -12.60 5.38
CA LYS A 68 7.25 -12.33 6.47
C LYS A 68 8.17 -11.16 6.15
N THR A 69 8.56 -11.03 4.89
CA THR A 69 9.41 -9.92 4.43
C THR A 69 8.63 -8.61 4.45
N ALA A 70 7.38 -8.64 3.98
CA ALA A 70 6.47 -7.49 4.07
C ALA A 70 6.25 -7.05 5.53
N GLN A 71 6.12 -8.01 6.45
CA GLN A 71 5.97 -7.72 7.88
C GLN A 71 7.21 -7.05 8.47
N VAL A 72 8.42 -7.54 8.13
CA VAL A 72 9.69 -6.90 8.53
C VAL A 72 9.78 -5.47 7.99
N PHE A 73 9.32 -5.25 6.76
CA PHE A 73 9.26 -3.90 6.17
C PHE A 73 8.27 -3.01 6.92
N LYS A 74 7.06 -3.49 7.22
CA LYS A 74 6.06 -2.76 8.02
C LYS A 74 6.63 -2.36 9.38
N GLU A 75 7.24 -3.29 10.11
CA GLU A 75 7.82 -3.02 11.44
C GLU A 75 8.88 -1.92 11.38
N TRP A 76 9.79 -1.99 10.42
CA TRP A 76 10.78 -0.95 10.19
C TRP A 76 10.14 0.40 9.83
N LEU A 77 9.14 0.41 8.96
CA LEU A 77 8.41 1.61 8.55
C LEU A 77 7.79 2.31 9.76
N TRP A 78 7.20 1.52 10.66
CA TRP A 78 6.52 1.99 11.85
C TRP A 78 7.44 2.53 12.94
N GLU A 79 8.75 2.29 12.90
CA GLU A 79 9.71 2.94 13.79
C GLU A 79 9.69 4.47 13.67
N ARG A 80 9.27 5.00 12.52
CA ARG A 80 9.13 6.44 12.24
C ARG A 80 7.72 6.84 11.81
N MET A 81 6.74 6.00 12.05
CA MET A 81 5.35 6.36 11.85
C MET A 81 4.92 7.39 12.90
N PRO A 82 4.40 8.57 12.49
CA PRO A 82 3.88 9.55 13.43
C PRO A 82 2.75 8.94 14.26
N GLN A 83 2.85 9.01 15.58
CA GLN A 83 1.84 8.49 16.51
C GLN A 83 0.71 9.50 16.68
N ILE A 84 0.01 9.79 15.58
CA ILE A 84 -1.14 10.71 15.54
C ILE A 84 -2.40 9.87 15.59
N PRO A 85 -3.30 10.09 16.58
CA PRO A 85 -4.56 9.38 16.64
C PRO A 85 -5.42 9.64 15.38
N ASN A 86 -6.06 8.60 14.87
CA ASN A 86 -7.07 8.76 13.84
C ASN A 86 -8.30 9.49 14.40
N ASP A 87 -8.90 10.35 13.59
CA ASP A 87 -10.20 10.97 13.87
C ASP A 87 -11.24 10.39 12.90
N PRO A 88 -12.08 9.44 13.35
CA PRO A 88 -13.05 8.79 12.49
C PRO A 88 -14.11 9.73 11.89
N ASP A 89 -14.38 10.87 12.52
CA ASP A 89 -15.34 11.85 12.02
C ASP A 89 -14.78 12.61 10.80
N ILE A 90 -13.44 12.67 10.67
CA ILE A 90 -12.75 13.35 9.57
C ILE A 90 -12.27 12.33 8.51
N PHE A 91 -11.61 11.24 8.95
CA PHE A 91 -10.90 10.31 8.07
C PHE A 91 -11.58 8.96 7.90
N GLY A 92 -12.69 8.72 8.64
CA GLY A 92 -13.36 7.43 8.68
C GLY A 92 -12.65 6.41 9.59
N TYR A 93 -13.29 5.25 9.74
CA TYR A 93 -12.72 4.15 10.52
C TYR A 93 -11.68 3.39 9.69
N GLN A 94 -10.55 3.08 10.32
CA GLN A 94 -9.48 2.24 9.77
C GLN A 94 -9.67 0.81 10.27
N VAL A 95 -10.63 0.10 9.67
CA VAL A 95 -11.04 -1.24 10.11
C VAL A 95 -10.05 -2.30 9.62
N ILE A 96 -9.84 -3.31 10.47
CA ILE A 96 -9.15 -4.55 10.13
C ILE A 96 -10.22 -5.65 10.04
N ILE A 97 -10.26 -6.34 8.91
CA ILE A 97 -11.27 -7.35 8.61
C ILE A 97 -10.66 -8.74 8.51
N ASP A 98 -11.52 -9.75 8.61
CA ASP A 98 -11.21 -11.13 8.23
C ASP A 98 -11.69 -11.46 6.81
N SER A 99 -11.46 -12.70 6.37
CA SER A 99 -11.83 -13.17 5.04
C SER A 99 -13.34 -13.24 4.76
N GLU A 100 -14.17 -13.03 5.77
CA GLU A 100 -15.65 -13.00 5.68
C GLU A 100 -16.20 -11.57 5.91
N ASN A 101 -15.32 -10.54 5.86
CA ASN A 101 -15.65 -9.13 6.13
C ASN A 101 -16.09 -8.83 7.56
N GLN A 102 -15.80 -9.72 8.53
CA GLN A 102 -16.04 -9.39 9.92
C GLN A 102 -14.96 -8.44 10.42
N ILE A 103 -15.37 -7.36 11.11
CA ILE A 103 -14.42 -6.45 11.73
C ILE A 103 -13.78 -7.16 12.92
N ILE A 104 -12.48 -7.39 12.88
CA ILE A 104 -11.69 -8.04 13.92
C ILE A 104 -10.81 -7.06 14.70
N GLY A 105 -10.66 -5.82 14.22
CA GLY A 105 -9.88 -4.78 14.88
C GLY A 105 -10.04 -3.43 14.21
N MET A 106 -9.38 -2.43 14.79
CA MET A 106 -9.25 -1.08 14.22
C MET A 106 -7.83 -0.59 14.46
N GLU A 107 -7.29 0.15 13.49
CA GLU A 107 -6.04 0.87 13.67
C GLU A 107 -6.36 2.30 14.15
N ASP A 108 -5.86 2.64 15.34
CA ASP A 108 -6.09 3.92 15.98
C ASP A 108 -5.09 5.01 15.55
N THR A 109 -3.96 4.62 14.94
CA THR A 109 -2.97 5.54 14.38
C THR A 109 -3.39 5.97 12.98
N LEU A 110 -3.39 7.27 12.69
CA LEU A 110 -3.76 7.80 11.37
C LEU A 110 -2.77 7.33 10.31
N LEU A 111 -3.22 6.44 9.43
CA LEU A 111 -2.40 5.78 8.41
C LEU A 111 -2.03 6.70 7.23
N ILE A 112 -2.89 7.67 6.89
CA ILE A 112 -2.68 8.59 5.76
C ILE A 112 -1.75 9.76 6.14
N ARG A 113 -0.54 9.42 6.61
CA ARG A 113 0.51 10.38 7.00
C ARG A 113 1.87 9.96 6.49
N GLY A 114 2.68 10.94 6.13
CA GLY A 114 4.07 10.70 5.79
C GLY A 114 4.84 10.08 6.94
N VAL A 115 5.50 8.96 6.67
CA VAL A 115 6.47 8.37 7.60
C VAL A 115 7.73 9.21 7.63
N GLY A 116 8.51 9.16 8.71
CA GLY A 116 9.72 9.97 8.88
C GLY A 116 10.93 9.49 8.08
N TYR A 117 10.71 8.82 6.93
CA TYR A 117 11.74 8.37 6.00
C TYR A 117 11.59 9.04 4.64
N GLU A 118 12.71 9.47 4.06
CA GLU A 118 12.79 9.97 2.69
C GLU A 118 12.60 8.84 1.67
N VAL A 119 12.10 9.19 0.47
CA VAL A 119 11.79 8.23 -0.60
C VAL A 119 12.97 7.33 -0.95
N ASP A 120 14.20 7.88 -1.06
CA ASP A 120 15.40 7.12 -1.37
C ASP A 120 15.70 6.05 -0.30
N THR A 121 15.58 6.42 0.97
CA THR A 121 15.78 5.50 2.11
C THR A 121 14.78 4.34 2.08
N ILE A 122 13.52 4.63 1.69
CA ILE A 122 12.48 3.60 1.59
C ILE A 122 12.77 2.66 0.42
N ILE A 123 13.17 3.18 -0.74
CA ILE A 123 13.55 2.38 -1.91
C ILE A 123 14.71 1.44 -1.56
N GLU A 124 15.77 1.97 -0.95
CA GLU A 124 16.92 1.16 -0.49
C GLU A 124 16.47 0.02 0.45
N LYS A 125 15.56 0.31 1.38
CA LYS A 125 15.05 -0.69 2.32
C LYS A 125 14.22 -1.77 1.62
N ILE A 126 13.36 -1.38 0.66
CA ILE A 126 12.56 -2.32 -0.14
C ILE A 126 13.49 -3.27 -0.90
N HIS A 127 14.50 -2.75 -1.59
CA HIS A 127 15.46 -3.56 -2.35
C HIS A 127 16.33 -4.44 -1.45
N ALA A 128 16.75 -3.94 -0.28
CA ALA A 128 17.49 -4.75 0.69
C ALA A 128 16.67 -5.96 1.20
N LEU A 129 15.35 -5.90 1.09
CA LEU A 129 14.40 -6.97 1.41
C LEU A 129 13.92 -7.75 0.16
N ASN A 130 14.55 -7.56 -0.99
CA ASN A 130 14.17 -8.15 -2.29
C ASN A 130 12.71 -7.84 -2.70
N GLY A 131 12.18 -6.71 -2.29
CA GLY A 131 10.88 -6.20 -2.74
C GLY A 131 11.00 -5.36 -4.01
N LEU A 132 9.84 -5.01 -4.59
CA LEU A 132 9.72 -4.10 -5.72
C LEU A 132 9.25 -2.72 -5.23
N ALA A 133 9.93 -1.67 -5.69
CA ALA A 133 9.61 -0.28 -5.42
C ALA A 133 8.97 0.37 -6.66
N ILE A 134 7.74 0.90 -6.50
CA ILE A 134 6.97 1.47 -7.61
C ILE A 134 6.55 2.89 -7.22
N LEU A 135 6.97 3.91 -7.98
CA LEU A 135 6.44 5.27 -7.76
C LEU A 135 4.97 5.31 -8.18
N ALA A 136 4.11 5.64 -7.21
CA ALA A 136 2.67 5.64 -7.40
C ALA A 136 2.22 6.87 -8.23
N HIS A 137 1.22 6.65 -9.09
CA HIS A 137 0.47 7.66 -9.84
C HIS A 137 1.30 8.91 -10.23
N VAL A 138 2.44 8.72 -10.91
CA VAL A 138 3.43 9.77 -11.22
C VAL A 138 2.88 10.93 -12.07
N ASP A 139 1.72 10.76 -12.67
CA ASP A 139 1.00 11.76 -13.45
C ASP A 139 0.03 12.64 -12.62
N ARG A 140 -0.12 12.39 -11.30
CA ARG A 140 -0.99 13.19 -10.43
C ARG A 140 -0.30 14.48 -9.96
N PRO A 141 -1.09 15.57 -9.73
CA PRO A 141 -0.56 16.85 -9.27
C PRO A 141 -0.24 16.88 -7.76
N SER A 142 -0.51 15.80 -7.03
CA SER A 142 -0.25 15.67 -5.60
C SER A 142 0.19 14.25 -5.25
N PHE A 143 0.97 14.12 -4.20
CA PHE A 143 1.51 12.86 -3.69
C PHE A 143 2.30 12.05 -4.73
N SER A 144 2.73 12.68 -5.81
CA SER A 144 3.59 12.06 -6.82
C SER A 144 5.01 12.58 -6.72
N TYR A 145 5.98 11.77 -7.15
CA TYR A 145 7.37 12.18 -7.19
C TYR A 145 7.56 13.48 -8.00
N PRO A 146 7.02 13.60 -9.24
CA PRO A 146 7.20 14.82 -10.03
C PRO A 146 6.58 16.07 -9.43
N ALA A 147 5.47 15.93 -8.71
CA ALA A 147 4.81 17.07 -8.08
C ALA A 147 5.59 17.64 -6.89
N ASN A 148 6.27 16.79 -6.14
CA ASN A 148 6.90 17.16 -4.88
C ASN A 148 8.43 17.33 -5.00
N LEU A 149 9.08 16.55 -5.87
CA LEU A 149 10.55 16.50 -5.98
C LEU A 149 11.08 16.90 -7.38
N GLY A 150 10.19 17.12 -8.35
CA GLY A 150 10.58 17.47 -9.71
C GLY A 150 10.76 16.25 -10.62
N PRO A 151 11.34 16.43 -11.82
CA PRO A 151 11.45 15.35 -12.80
C PRO A 151 12.16 14.12 -12.26
N ILE A 152 11.59 12.92 -12.51
CA ILE A 152 12.21 11.65 -12.13
C ILE A 152 13.53 11.50 -12.92
N PRO A 153 14.68 11.28 -12.23
CA PRO A 153 15.93 10.99 -12.91
C PRO A 153 15.82 9.75 -13.80
N PHE A 154 16.53 9.75 -14.94
CA PHE A 154 16.44 8.64 -15.89
C PHE A 154 16.90 7.29 -15.30
N ASP A 155 17.86 7.33 -14.39
CA ASP A 155 18.45 6.18 -13.70
C ASP A 155 17.95 6.04 -12.24
N TYR A 156 16.77 6.61 -11.93
CA TYR A 156 16.23 6.53 -10.59
C TYR A 156 15.92 5.06 -10.23
N PRO A 157 16.36 4.59 -9.06
CA PRO A 157 16.38 3.16 -8.74
C PRO A 157 15.00 2.63 -8.32
N VAL A 158 13.99 2.76 -9.18
CA VAL A 158 12.66 2.16 -8.99
C VAL A 158 12.40 1.10 -10.04
N ASP A 159 11.59 0.10 -9.70
CA ASP A 159 11.29 -1.04 -10.58
C ASP A 159 10.20 -0.70 -11.60
N ALA A 160 9.28 0.21 -11.24
CA ALA A 160 8.19 0.63 -12.11
C ALA A 160 7.65 2.03 -11.76
N LEU A 161 6.86 2.57 -12.68
CA LEU A 161 6.08 3.79 -12.52
C LEU A 161 4.61 3.47 -12.75
N GLU A 162 3.74 3.89 -11.83
CA GLU A 162 2.30 3.80 -12.00
C GLU A 162 1.76 5.07 -12.67
N LEU A 163 0.90 4.89 -13.68
CA LEU A 163 0.12 5.96 -14.28
C LEU A 163 -1.34 5.84 -13.85
N SER A 164 -1.94 6.94 -13.41
CA SER A 164 -3.35 6.98 -13.11
C SER A 164 -4.16 6.71 -14.36
N ARG A 165 -5.23 5.89 -14.24
CA ARG A 165 -6.25 5.83 -15.28
C ARG A 165 -6.95 7.19 -15.34
N ARG A 166 -6.57 8.06 -16.29
CA ARG A 166 -7.44 9.17 -16.67
C ARG A 166 -8.60 8.57 -17.47
N MET A 167 -9.78 8.65 -16.89
CA MET A 167 -11.00 8.55 -17.70
C MET A 167 -11.14 9.90 -18.40
N ASP A 168 -10.81 9.94 -19.69
CA ASP A 168 -11.10 11.08 -20.56
C ASP A 168 -12.61 11.24 -20.76
#